data_262c31b79ebe5e358994345d43d4bc97
#
_entry.id   262c31b79ebe5e358994345d43d4bc97
#
_cell.length_a   1.000
_cell.length_b   1.000
_cell.length_c   1.000
_cell.angle_alpha   90.00
_cell.angle_beta   90.00
_cell.angle_gamma   90.00
#
_symmetry.space_group_name_H-M   'P 1'
#
loop_
_entity.id
_entity.type
_entity.pdbx_description
1 polymer ?
#
loop_
_entity_poly.entity_id
_entity_poly.type
_entity_poly.pdbx_seq_one_letter_code
_entity_poly.pdbx_strand_id
1 'polypeptide(L)'
;MVEPRNSGDEFVANEDSSAAIDDVSSPVSGLDSAMSAGASFLHTAETLRAKRVRRGVHIELPAYLFVQSSWFMAFGLQMVLFPYLITNKLGLDGLELGLANMALSAPSVIFLLLGGVVAERADGRRLLILLHLMAAIPAVGLSLAVANNRLSYTLMLLYGVTIGTVGAFMMPARDAIVNEVVERRIRVGSSVTLQLGVTLATMAQFVSQIFGLILAGYADKMTRMPAWLGRFEVGPIASERLLAIQAIVIATGAGFALLMAKGRRVRTGRSGLSAAFGDIAEGFAAVRSDPKLWAMTALMFGVGIFVIGSFLVVLPIINRDVYGLGSDGIRDMFVTFWLGAFVSSVALSIFKRIKRQGRLLLTAQLLGSLAILAMLWRIPHAAFLGVVFVWGLAAGVSIAMSRSIVQDAAPKDQLARVLSIYQLGFMAGAPFGAALMGALTDAFGPHKIAFVPAGGMALLILWMALGTPIWNLKNEPDED
;
A
#
# COMPACT_ATOMS: atom_id res chain seq x y z
N MET A 1 -57.34 47.93 -10.37
CA MET A 1 -58.57 48.22 -9.63
C MET A 1 -58.22 48.34 -8.16
N VAL A 2 -58.20 49.52 -7.75
CA VAL A 2 -58.62 50.27 -6.58
C VAL A 2 -57.65 50.31 -5.41
N GLU A 3 -56.86 51.37 -5.40
CA GLU A 3 -56.61 52.22 -4.21
C GLU A 3 -57.95 52.90 -3.81
N PRO A 4 -58.16 53.48 -2.65
CA PRO A 4 -57.39 54.59 -2.14
C PRO A 4 -57.35 54.87 -0.61
N ARG A 5 -56.46 55.79 -0.24
CA ARG A 5 -56.61 57.04 0.60
C ARG A 5 -56.90 56.91 2.10
N ASN A 6 -56.04 57.45 2.93
CA ASN A 6 -55.71 58.86 3.28
C ASN A 6 -56.58 59.48 4.39
N SER A 7 -55.95 59.99 5.40
CA SER A 7 -56.17 61.22 6.20
C SER A 7 -55.52 61.04 7.59
N GLY A 8 -54.58 61.73 8.10
CA GLY A 8 -54.47 63.16 8.18
C GLY A 8 -55.16 63.66 9.43
N ASP A 9 -54.33 64.01 10.46
CA ASP A 9 -54.58 65.26 11.17
C ASP A 9 -53.41 65.56 12.14
N GLU A 10 -52.94 66.74 11.98
CA GLU A 10 -52.05 67.53 12.84
C GLU A 10 -52.71 67.86 14.18
N PHE A 11 -51.90 67.94 15.22
CA PHE A 11 -52.12 68.92 16.29
C PHE A 11 -50.79 69.46 16.83
N VAL A 12 -50.68 70.74 16.83
CA VAL A 12 -49.56 71.61 17.15
C VAL A 12 -49.61 72.06 18.64
N ALA A 13 -48.39 72.15 19.22
CA ALA A 13 -47.92 73.05 20.27
C ALA A 13 -48.49 73.02 21.70
N ASN A 14 -47.72 72.98 22.70
CA ASN A 14 -47.18 74.19 23.32
C ASN A 14 -46.15 73.92 24.41
N GLU A 15 -45.33 74.89 24.59
CA GLU A 15 -44.14 75.19 25.38
C GLU A 15 -44.22 74.97 26.92
N ASP A 16 -42.99 74.84 27.38
CA ASP A 16 -42.45 75.29 28.69
C ASP A 16 -42.78 74.54 29.96
N SER A 17 -41.79 73.84 30.48
CA SER A 17 -41.35 74.10 31.82
C SER A 17 -40.00 73.45 32.11
N SER A 18 -39.01 74.28 32.40
CA SER A 18 -37.66 73.95 32.92
C SER A 18 -37.76 73.36 34.33
N ALA A 19 -37.01 72.28 34.54
CA ALA A 19 -36.27 72.12 35.81
C ALA A 19 -35.29 70.95 35.73
N ALA A 20 -34.05 71.23 36.08
CA ALA A 20 -32.92 70.34 36.20
C ALA A 20 -33.22 69.10 37.05
N ILE A 21 -32.85 67.94 36.54
CA ILE A 21 -32.51 66.83 37.42
C ILE A 21 -31.20 66.20 36.88
N ASP A 22 -30.27 66.16 37.85
CA ASP A 22 -28.88 65.81 37.74
C ASP A 22 -28.62 64.45 37.06
N ASP A 23 -27.53 64.43 36.34
CA ASP A 23 -26.62 63.43 35.92
C ASP A 23 -26.58 62.20 36.86
N VAL A 24 -27.29 61.16 36.49
CA VAL A 24 -27.01 59.79 36.94
C VAL A 24 -26.52 59.03 35.67
N SER A 25 -25.21 59.17 35.46
CA SER A 25 -24.50 58.37 34.49
C SER A 25 -24.76 56.86 34.80
N SER A 26 -25.58 56.29 33.99
CA SER A 26 -26.06 54.94 34.11
C SER A 26 -24.91 53.89 34.00
N PRO A 27 -24.90 52.85 34.85
CA PRO A 27 -23.95 51.74 34.77
C PRO A 27 -24.12 50.85 33.54
N VAL A 28 -25.02 51.19 32.63
CA VAL A 28 -25.35 50.39 31.44
C VAL A 28 -24.27 50.51 30.33
N SER A 29 -23.58 51.64 30.22
CA SER A 29 -22.55 51.83 29.18
C SER A 29 -21.29 50.97 29.40
N GLY A 30 -20.99 50.66 30.66
CA GLY A 30 -19.88 49.77 31.01
C GLY A 30 -20.16 48.29 30.70
N LEU A 31 -21.41 47.86 30.85
CA LEU A 31 -21.83 46.50 30.53
C LEU A 31 -21.86 46.25 29.02
N ASP A 32 -22.34 47.20 28.24
CA ASP A 32 -22.36 47.07 26.75
C ASP A 32 -20.94 47.07 26.15
N SER A 33 -20.02 47.88 26.70
CA SER A 33 -18.62 47.86 26.27
C SER A 33 -17.92 46.55 26.66
N ALA A 34 -18.20 46.02 27.87
CA ALA A 34 -17.66 44.71 28.28
C ALA A 34 -18.25 43.55 27.49
N MET A 35 -19.55 43.60 27.16
CA MET A 35 -20.17 42.58 26.28
C MET A 35 -19.67 42.65 24.86
N SER A 36 -19.45 43.83 24.27
CA SER A 36 -18.88 43.99 22.92
C SER A 36 -17.41 43.57 22.88
N ALA A 37 -16.61 43.84 23.91
CA ALA A 37 -15.23 43.36 24.03
C ALA A 37 -15.19 41.81 24.19
N GLY A 38 -16.10 41.23 24.97
CA GLY A 38 -16.26 39.80 25.13
C GLY A 38 -16.64 39.09 23.80
N ALA A 39 -17.61 39.67 23.07
CA ALA A 39 -18.03 39.18 21.76
C ALA A 39 -16.90 39.26 20.71
N SER A 40 -16.14 40.36 20.70
CA SER A 40 -14.94 40.51 19.83
C SER A 40 -13.85 39.51 20.18
N PHE A 41 -13.60 39.27 21.47
CA PHE A 41 -12.63 38.25 21.92
C PHE A 41 -13.05 36.84 21.52
N LEU A 42 -14.33 36.48 21.70
CA LEU A 42 -14.87 35.19 21.29
C LEU A 42 -14.78 35.00 19.74
N HIS A 43 -15.15 36.03 18.99
CA HIS A 43 -15.04 36.02 17.53
C HIS A 43 -13.57 35.87 17.06
N THR A 44 -12.64 36.56 17.72
CA THR A 44 -11.19 36.42 17.44
C THR A 44 -10.69 35.04 17.82
N ALA A 45 -11.10 34.49 18.95
CA ALA A 45 -10.74 33.14 19.40
C ALA A 45 -11.30 32.06 18.45
N GLU A 46 -12.53 32.22 17.97
CA GLU A 46 -13.13 31.32 16.97
C GLU A 46 -12.43 31.40 15.61
N THR A 47 -12.09 32.58 15.15
CA THR A 47 -11.34 32.76 13.89
C THR A 47 -9.94 32.18 13.96
N LEU A 48 -9.24 32.34 15.07
CA LEU A 48 -7.93 31.73 15.31
C LEU A 48 -8.03 30.21 15.41
N ARG A 49 -9.07 29.68 16.07
CA ARG A 49 -9.37 28.25 16.14
C ARG A 49 -9.67 27.68 14.76
N ALA A 50 -10.50 28.35 13.96
CA ALA A 50 -10.80 27.97 12.58
C ALA A 50 -9.55 27.98 11.68
N LYS A 51 -8.69 29.04 11.79
CA LYS A 51 -7.40 29.10 11.08
C LYS A 51 -6.46 27.98 11.50
N ARG A 52 -6.39 27.65 12.80
CA ARG A 52 -5.56 26.55 13.32
C ARG A 52 -6.04 25.19 12.81
N VAL A 53 -7.35 24.95 12.83
CA VAL A 53 -7.96 23.73 12.28
C VAL A 53 -7.68 23.61 10.79
N ARG A 54 -7.89 24.68 10.02
CA ARG A 54 -7.64 24.71 8.59
C ARG A 54 -6.17 24.44 8.26
N ARG A 55 -5.23 25.06 9.00
CA ARG A 55 -3.78 24.81 8.86
C ARG A 55 -3.42 23.37 9.21
N GLY A 56 -3.99 22.80 10.26
CA GLY A 56 -3.79 21.40 10.66
C GLY A 56 -4.20 20.45 9.54
N VAL A 57 -5.38 20.64 8.95
CA VAL A 57 -5.89 19.79 7.85
C VAL A 57 -5.02 19.89 6.59
N HIS A 58 -4.40 21.05 6.32
CA HIS A 58 -3.48 21.18 5.18
C HIS A 58 -2.18 20.39 5.34
N ILE A 59 -1.72 20.15 6.56
CA ILE A 59 -0.50 19.39 6.87
C ILE A 59 -0.75 17.88 6.88
N GLU A 60 -1.99 17.43 7.10
CA GLU A 60 -2.31 16.01 7.24
C GLU A 60 -2.00 15.17 6.01
N LEU A 61 -2.36 15.62 4.81
CA LEU A 61 -2.09 14.86 3.59
C LEU A 61 -0.59 14.72 3.30
N PRO A 62 0.23 15.78 3.34
CA PRO A 62 1.68 15.63 3.28
C PRO A 62 2.24 14.69 4.37
N ALA A 63 1.80 14.84 5.62
CA ALA A 63 2.24 13.98 6.70
C ALA A 63 1.89 12.50 6.42
N TYR A 64 0.68 12.22 5.95
CA TYR A 64 0.28 10.88 5.54
C TYR A 64 1.15 10.34 4.40
N LEU A 65 1.45 11.17 3.38
CA LEU A 65 2.32 10.76 2.29
C LEU A 65 3.74 10.41 2.77
N PHE A 66 4.27 11.14 3.75
CA PHE A 66 5.56 10.79 4.39
C PHE A 66 5.47 9.49 5.20
N VAL A 67 4.40 9.26 5.96
CA VAL A 67 4.13 7.99 6.64
C VAL A 67 4.11 6.83 5.64
N GLN A 68 3.41 7.00 4.54
CA GLN A 68 3.34 6.06 3.43
C GLN A 68 4.73 5.78 2.84
N SER A 69 5.46 6.85 2.52
CA SER A 69 6.80 6.78 1.94
C SER A 69 7.79 6.06 2.85
N SER A 70 7.75 6.33 4.17
CA SER A 70 8.64 5.67 5.13
C SER A 70 8.42 4.17 5.18
N TRP A 71 7.18 3.71 5.19
CA TRP A 71 6.85 2.28 5.18
C TRP A 71 7.33 1.60 3.89
N PHE A 72 7.04 2.17 2.72
CA PHE A 72 7.39 1.55 1.45
C PHE A 72 8.88 1.65 1.10
N MET A 73 9.57 2.69 1.55
CA MET A 73 11.02 2.75 1.45
C MET A 73 11.68 1.64 2.29
N ALA A 74 11.20 1.45 3.51
CA ALA A 74 11.67 0.37 4.38
C ALA A 74 11.33 -1.02 3.80
N PHE A 75 10.16 -1.18 3.17
CA PHE A 75 9.78 -2.39 2.46
C PHE A 75 10.70 -2.66 1.25
N GLY A 76 11.05 -1.62 0.49
CA GLY A 76 12.02 -1.74 -0.61
C GLY A 76 13.41 -2.18 -0.12
N LEU A 77 13.92 -1.60 0.98
CA LEU A 77 15.14 -2.06 1.63
C LEU A 77 15.05 -3.53 2.03
N GLN A 78 13.94 -3.92 2.67
CA GLN A 78 13.72 -5.30 3.12
C GLN A 78 13.68 -6.30 1.97
N MET A 79 13.05 -5.96 0.83
CA MET A 79 12.96 -6.87 -0.32
C MET A 79 14.34 -7.34 -0.81
N VAL A 80 15.38 -6.51 -0.69
CA VAL A 80 16.75 -6.87 -1.08
C VAL A 80 17.53 -7.43 0.11
N LEU A 81 17.48 -6.75 1.27
CA LEU A 81 18.30 -7.14 2.43
C LEU A 81 17.88 -8.49 3.01
N PHE A 82 16.58 -8.80 3.02
CA PHE A 82 16.07 -10.03 3.62
C PHE A 82 16.62 -11.28 2.93
N PRO A 83 16.43 -11.47 1.61
CA PRO A 83 17.07 -12.59 0.92
C PRO A 83 18.59 -12.52 0.95
N TYR A 84 19.21 -11.34 0.81
CA TYR A 84 20.66 -11.17 0.87
C TYR A 84 21.27 -11.67 2.19
N LEU A 85 20.66 -11.34 3.32
CA LEU A 85 21.14 -11.80 4.63
C LEU A 85 21.05 -13.32 4.78
N ILE A 86 19.99 -13.94 4.25
CA ILE A 86 19.78 -15.38 4.33
C ILE A 86 20.73 -16.11 3.37
N THR A 87 20.78 -15.71 2.11
CA THR A 87 21.51 -16.45 1.07
C THR A 87 23.01 -16.14 1.05
N ASN A 88 23.40 -14.88 1.19
CA ASN A 88 24.80 -14.46 1.06
C ASN A 88 25.54 -14.34 2.41
N LYS A 89 24.87 -13.83 3.46
CA LYS A 89 25.51 -13.67 4.78
C LYS A 89 25.48 -14.95 5.62
N LEU A 90 24.32 -15.64 5.67
CA LEU A 90 24.19 -16.92 6.38
C LEU A 90 24.60 -18.12 5.51
N GLY A 91 24.68 -17.95 4.19
CA GLY A 91 25.04 -19.03 3.26
C GLY A 91 23.98 -20.13 3.17
N LEU A 92 22.71 -19.82 3.47
CA LEU A 92 21.60 -20.77 3.46
C LEU A 92 20.98 -20.88 2.06
N ASP A 93 20.27 -21.99 1.83
CA ASP A 93 19.76 -22.37 0.53
C ASP A 93 18.28 -22.01 0.31
N GLY A 94 17.65 -22.63 -0.69
CA GLY A 94 16.31 -22.27 -1.14
C GLY A 94 15.24 -22.58 -0.12
N LEU A 95 15.31 -23.71 0.56
CA LEU A 95 14.33 -24.11 1.59
C LEU A 95 14.28 -23.11 2.74
N GLU A 96 15.45 -22.74 3.28
CA GLU A 96 15.52 -21.79 4.38
C GLU A 96 15.04 -20.40 3.94
N LEU A 97 15.39 -19.94 2.73
CA LEU A 97 14.85 -18.70 2.19
C LEU A 97 13.34 -18.78 2.00
N GLY A 98 12.83 -19.91 1.50
CA GLY A 98 11.42 -20.17 1.31
C GLY A 98 10.64 -20.14 2.63
N LEU A 99 11.13 -20.85 3.66
CA LEU A 99 10.52 -20.86 4.99
C LEU A 99 10.58 -19.48 5.67
N ALA A 100 11.64 -18.73 5.46
CA ALA A 100 11.75 -17.38 5.99
C ALA A 100 10.74 -16.41 5.31
N ASN A 101 10.55 -16.52 3.99
CA ASN A 101 9.50 -15.79 3.28
C ASN A 101 8.09 -16.25 3.66
N MET A 102 7.92 -17.55 3.95
CA MET A 102 6.67 -18.06 4.52
C MET A 102 6.41 -17.44 5.91
N ALA A 103 7.42 -17.39 6.78
CA ALA A 103 7.32 -16.75 8.10
C ALA A 103 6.97 -15.25 8.00
N LEU A 104 7.47 -14.56 6.96
CA LEU A 104 7.15 -13.17 6.68
C LEU A 104 5.72 -12.98 6.16
N SER A 105 5.20 -13.89 5.34
CA SER A 105 3.90 -13.71 4.66
C SER A 105 2.73 -14.42 5.35
N ALA A 106 2.94 -15.55 6.03
CA ALA A 106 1.86 -16.30 6.68
C ALA A 106 1.07 -15.52 7.74
N PRO A 107 1.69 -14.68 8.59
CA PRO A 107 0.93 -13.85 9.52
C PRO A 107 -0.07 -12.92 8.83
N SER A 108 0.23 -12.46 7.62
CA SER A 108 -0.68 -11.60 6.84
C SER A 108 -1.98 -12.32 6.49
N VAL A 109 -1.91 -13.62 6.17
CA VAL A 109 -3.10 -14.44 5.88
C VAL A 109 -3.97 -14.59 7.13
N ILE A 110 -3.33 -14.81 8.28
CA ILE A 110 -4.02 -15.06 9.55
C ILE A 110 -4.64 -13.78 10.12
N PHE A 111 -3.89 -12.68 10.10
CA PHE A 111 -4.24 -11.45 10.80
C PHE A 111 -4.86 -10.35 9.94
N LEU A 112 -4.93 -10.51 8.60
CA LEU A 112 -5.48 -9.48 7.70
C LEU A 112 -6.88 -9.03 8.11
N LEU A 113 -7.73 -9.99 8.46
CA LEU A 113 -9.11 -9.74 8.86
C LEU A 113 -9.20 -9.03 10.22
N LEU A 114 -8.36 -9.46 11.16
CA LEU A 114 -8.21 -8.77 12.45
C LEU A 114 -7.70 -7.34 12.23
N GLY A 115 -6.77 -7.17 11.30
CA GLY A 115 -6.23 -5.87 10.91
C GLY A 115 -7.32 -4.92 10.41
N GLY A 116 -8.24 -5.39 9.58
CA GLY A 116 -9.40 -4.63 9.13
C GLY A 116 -10.28 -4.15 10.28
N VAL A 117 -10.68 -5.08 11.16
CA VAL A 117 -11.51 -4.77 12.35
C VAL A 117 -10.81 -3.76 13.28
N VAL A 118 -9.50 -3.92 13.47
CA VAL A 118 -8.72 -3.00 14.32
C VAL A 118 -8.61 -1.62 13.66
N ALA A 119 -8.39 -1.57 12.34
CA ALA A 119 -8.29 -0.33 11.58
C ALA A 119 -9.58 0.52 11.65
N GLU A 120 -10.76 -0.14 11.62
CA GLU A 120 -12.06 0.55 11.72
C GLU A 120 -12.33 1.11 13.12
N ARG A 121 -11.80 0.47 14.18
CA ARG A 121 -12.11 0.80 15.58
C ARG A 121 -11.06 1.68 16.24
N ALA A 122 -9.82 1.56 15.84
CA ALA A 122 -8.71 2.28 16.44
C ALA A 122 -8.68 3.73 15.97
N ASP A 123 -8.02 4.58 16.76
CA ASP A 123 -7.58 5.89 16.29
C ASP A 123 -6.45 5.66 15.27
N GLY A 124 -6.70 5.98 13.99
CA GLY A 124 -5.78 5.73 12.90
C GLY A 124 -4.39 6.31 13.13
N ARG A 125 -4.30 7.52 13.71
CA ARG A 125 -3.02 8.14 14.07
C ARG A 125 -2.25 7.28 15.09
N ARG A 126 -2.91 6.85 16.18
CA ARG A 126 -2.27 6.04 17.22
C ARG A 126 -1.87 4.67 16.68
N LEU A 127 -2.73 4.09 15.83
CA LEU A 127 -2.46 2.81 15.20
C LEU A 127 -1.22 2.87 14.31
N LEU A 128 -1.10 3.90 13.44
CA LEU A 128 0.08 4.08 12.60
C LEU A 128 1.36 4.26 13.43
N ILE A 129 1.31 5.09 14.49
CA ILE A 129 2.47 5.28 15.38
C ILE A 129 2.90 3.94 15.99
N LEU A 130 1.96 3.19 16.56
CA LEU A 130 2.23 1.91 17.19
C LEU A 130 2.85 0.91 16.20
N LEU A 131 2.24 0.77 15.01
CA LEU A 131 2.71 -0.18 14.00
C LEU A 131 4.10 0.18 13.47
N HIS A 132 4.40 1.48 13.26
CA HIS A 132 5.75 1.89 12.85
C HIS A 132 6.77 1.60 13.95
N LEU A 133 6.46 1.88 15.22
CA LEU A 133 7.37 1.57 16.33
C LEU A 133 7.58 0.06 16.48
N MET A 134 6.51 -0.73 16.37
CA MET A 134 6.60 -2.20 16.42
C MET A 134 7.44 -2.78 15.27
N ALA A 135 7.43 -2.15 14.08
CA ALA A 135 8.28 -2.54 12.96
C ALA A 135 9.74 -2.06 13.10
N ALA A 136 9.96 -0.90 13.71
CA ALA A 136 11.31 -0.37 13.91
C ALA A 136 12.14 -1.21 14.89
N ILE A 137 11.52 -1.74 15.96
CA ILE A 137 12.19 -2.55 17.00
C ILE A 137 12.92 -3.77 16.40
N PRO A 138 12.28 -4.68 15.65
CA PRO A 138 12.97 -5.82 15.07
C PRO A 138 14.02 -5.41 14.04
N ALA A 139 13.85 -4.29 13.33
CA ALA A 139 14.85 -3.78 12.41
C ALA A 139 16.13 -3.29 13.14
N VAL A 140 15.97 -2.62 14.28
CA VAL A 140 17.09 -2.28 15.17
C VAL A 140 17.77 -3.55 15.69
N GLY A 141 16.98 -4.52 16.18
CA GLY A 141 17.49 -5.79 16.69
C GLY A 141 18.32 -6.53 15.64
N LEU A 142 17.81 -6.59 14.40
CA LEU A 142 18.53 -7.22 13.29
C LEU A 142 19.81 -6.46 12.93
N SER A 143 19.77 -5.12 12.91
CA SER A 143 20.96 -4.28 12.68
C SER A 143 22.04 -4.55 13.72
N LEU A 144 21.70 -4.58 15.00
CA LEU A 144 22.63 -4.88 16.09
C LEU A 144 23.18 -6.31 16.04
N ALA A 145 22.36 -7.28 15.67
CA ALA A 145 22.80 -8.67 15.51
C ALA A 145 23.81 -8.81 14.38
N VAL A 146 23.60 -8.16 13.24
CA VAL A 146 24.55 -8.15 12.12
C VAL A 146 25.86 -7.45 12.54
N ALA A 147 25.78 -6.28 13.18
CA ALA A 147 26.94 -5.51 13.64
C ALA A 147 27.80 -6.30 14.64
N ASN A 148 27.21 -7.15 15.47
CA ASN A 148 27.92 -7.97 16.45
C ASN A 148 28.23 -9.40 15.96
N ASN A 149 28.09 -9.68 14.67
CA ASN A 149 28.27 -11.02 14.08
C ASN A 149 27.42 -12.12 14.77
N ARG A 150 26.22 -11.77 15.22
CA ARG A 150 25.25 -12.66 15.87
C ARG A 150 24.01 -12.94 15.03
N LEU A 151 24.12 -12.70 13.71
CA LEU A 151 23.05 -13.03 12.78
C LEU A 151 22.79 -14.55 12.81
N SER A 152 21.54 -14.96 12.98
CA SER A 152 21.11 -16.35 12.97
C SER A 152 19.83 -16.51 12.16
N TYR A 153 19.61 -17.73 11.67
CA TYR A 153 18.38 -18.06 10.94
C TYR A 153 17.12 -17.89 11.79
N THR A 154 17.17 -18.30 13.06
CA THR A 154 16.07 -18.08 14.01
C THR A 154 15.71 -16.61 14.15
N LEU A 155 16.70 -15.72 14.18
CA LEU A 155 16.46 -14.28 14.24
C LEU A 155 15.77 -13.77 12.96
N MET A 156 16.14 -14.30 11.80
CA MET A 156 15.49 -13.99 10.52
C MET A 156 14.01 -14.45 10.51
N LEU A 157 13.73 -15.62 11.05
CA LEU A 157 12.34 -16.11 11.20
C LEU A 157 11.53 -15.21 12.14
N LEU A 158 12.07 -14.87 13.32
CA LEU A 158 11.41 -13.98 14.28
C LEU A 158 11.16 -12.59 13.68
N TYR A 159 12.14 -12.04 12.98
CA TYR A 159 11.99 -10.81 12.22
C TYR A 159 10.86 -10.93 11.20
N GLY A 160 10.86 -12.01 10.40
CA GLY A 160 9.82 -12.26 9.39
C GLY A 160 8.41 -12.31 9.99
N VAL A 161 8.20 -13.12 11.02
CA VAL A 161 6.90 -13.23 11.71
C VAL A 161 6.44 -11.90 12.28
N THR A 162 7.36 -11.14 12.90
CA THR A 162 7.02 -9.85 13.51
C THR A 162 6.63 -8.82 12.46
N ILE A 163 7.44 -8.65 11.41
CA ILE A 163 7.18 -7.71 10.32
C ILE A 163 5.92 -8.12 9.53
N GLY A 164 5.75 -9.42 9.27
CA GLY A 164 4.54 -9.94 8.62
C GLY A 164 3.27 -9.66 9.41
N THR A 165 3.32 -9.83 10.74
CA THR A 165 2.22 -9.50 11.64
C THR A 165 1.91 -8.01 11.61
N VAL A 166 2.92 -7.15 11.75
CA VAL A 166 2.74 -5.69 11.67
C VAL A 166 2.17 -5.28 10.30
N GLY A 167 2.67 -5.88 9.21
CA GLY A 167 2.20 -5.65 7.84
C GLY A 167 0.72 -5.98 7.66
N ALA A 168 0.22 -7.04 8.29
CA ALA A 168 -1.19 -7.44 8.25
C ALA A 168 -2.14 -6.36 8.81
N PHE A 169 -1.70 -5.62 9.82
CA PHE A 169 -2.46 -4.49 10.39
C PHE A 169 -2.19 -3.19 9.65
N MET A 170 -0.98 -2.99 9.13
CA MET A 170 -0.57 -1.76 8.45
C MET A 170 -1.37 -1.50 7.17
N MET A 171 -1.59 -2.53 6.35
CA MET A 171 -2.28 -2.40 5.07
C MET A 171 -3.70 -1.82 5.23
N PRO A 172 -4.63 -2.44 6.00
CA PRO A 172 -5.97 -1.90 6.17
C PRO A 172 -6.00 -0.57 6.93
N ALA A 173 -5.10 -0.38 7.91
CA ALA A 173 -5.02 0.88 8.65
C ALA A 173 -4.69 2.06 7.73
N ARG A 174 -3.72 1.88 6.84
CA ARG A 174 -3.29 2.87 5.86
C ARG A 174 -4.41 3.22 4.88
N ASP A 175 -5.09 2.19 4.33
CA ASP A 175 -6.13 2.39 3.32
C ASP A 175 -7.39 3.08 3.92
N ALA A 176 -7.69 2.83 5.19
CA ALA A 176 -8.75 3.55 5.90
C ALA A 176 -8.40 5.04 6.12
N ILE A 177 -7.16 5.33 6.48
CA ILE A 177 -6.71 6.68 6.84
C ILE A 177 -6.62 7.61 5.64
N VAL A 178 -6.23 7.13 4.44
CA VAL A 178 -6.19 8.01 3.26
C VAL A 178 -7.55 8.61 2.95
N ASN A 179 -8.61 7.80 3.06
CA ASN A 179 -9.98 8.26 2.85
C ASN A 179 -10.35 9.34 3.88
N GLU A 180 -10.06 9.11 5.16
CA GLU A 180 -10.37 10.05 6.24
C GLU A 180 -9.61 11.38 6.11
N VAL A 181 -8.33 11.34 5.74
CA VAL A 181 -7.48 12.54 5.54
C VAL A 181 -7.99 13.36 4.35
N VAL A 182 -8.34 12.72 3.25
CA VAL A 182 -8.85 13.40 2.05
C VAL A 182 -10.24 13.99 2.32
N GLU A 183 -11.15 13.25 2.96
CA GLU A 183 -12.47 13.76 3.32
C GLU A 183 -12.39 14.98 4.25
N ARG A 184 -11.49 14.98 5.24
CA ARG A 184 -11.27 16.14 6.09
C ARG A 184 -10.81 17.35 5.28
N ARG A 185 -9.97 17.14 4.29
CA ARG A 185 -9.46 18.19 3.42
C ARG A 185 -10.54 18.76 2.49
N ILE A 186 -11.41 17.91 1.97
CA ILE A 186 -12.59 18.34 1.16
C ILE A 186 -13.52 19.20 2.02
N ARG A 187 -13.79 18.79 3.27
CA ARG A 187 -14.68 19.54 4.19
C ARG A 187 -14.19 20.97 4.52
N VAL A 188 -12.90 21.24 4.41
CA VAL A 188 -12.35 22.61 4.60
C VAL A 188 -12.22 23.39 3.30
N GLY A 189 -12.85 22.94 2.20
CA GLY A 189 -12.92 23.65 0.92
C GLY A 189 -11.69 23.46 0.04
N SER A 190 -10.95 22.35 0.17
CA SER A 190 -9.86 22.01 -0.74
C SER A 190 -10.41 21.39 -2.04
N SER A 191 -9.78 21.70 -3.17
CA SER A 191 -10.07 21.08 -4.48
C SER A 191 -9.50 19.65 -4.64
N VAL A 192 -8.89 19.08 -3.60
CA VAL A 192 -8.36 17.71 -3.63
C VAL A 192 -9.50 16.72 -3.68
N THR A 193 -9.52 15.87 -4.70
CA THR A 193 -10.46 14.75 -4.82
C THR A 193 -9.93 13.50 -4.14
N LEU A 194 -10.80 12.56 -3.79
CA LEU A 194 -10.38 11.26 -3.24
C LEU A 194 -9.47 10.52 -4.23
N GLN A 195 -9.80 10.56 -5.52
CA GLN A 195 -8.98 9.97 -6.58
C GLN A 195 -7.56 10.52 -6.59
N LEU A 196 -7.40 11.87 -6.49
CA LEU A 196 -6.08 12.49 -6.44
C LEU A 196 -5.31 12.08 -5.18
N GLY A 197 -5.96 12.02 -4.02
CA GLY A 197 -5.34 11.58 -2.77
C GLY A 197 -4.81 10.15 -2.84
N VAL A 198 -5.61 9.22 -3.37
CA VAL A 198 -5.21 7.81 -3.59
C VAL A 198 -4.09 7.71 -4.62
N THR A 199 -4.15 8.50 -5.71
CA THR A 199 -3.10 8.53 -6.74
C THR A 199 -1.76 9.00 -6.15
N LEU A 200 -1.77 10.10 -5.37
CA LEU A 200 -0.56 10.60 -4.70
C LEU A 200 0.02 9.59 -3.73
N ALA A 201 -0.84 8.89 -2.97
CA ALA A 201 -0.41 7.83 -2.06
C ALA A 201 0.25 6.66 -2.82
N THR A 202 -0.31 6.25 -3.95
CA THR A 202 0.24 5.19 -4.79
C THR A 202 1.56 5.60 -5.43
N MET A 203 1.68 6.84 -5.91
CA MET A 203 2.95 7.37 -6.43
C MET A 203 4.02 7.42 -5.35
N ALA A 204 3.69 7.93 -4.16
CA ALA A 204 4.58 7.96 -3.01
C ALA A 204 5.06 6.54 -2.64
N GLN A 205 4.17 5.55 -2.68
CA GLN A 205 4.48 4.15 -2.48
C GLN A 205 5.55 3.65 -3.45
N PHE A 206 5.29 3.74 -4.77
CA PHE A 206 6.20 3.19 -5.78
C PHE A 206 7.55 3.89 -5.80
N VAL A 207 7.55 5.23 -5.75
CA VAL A 207 8.81 6.01 -5.74
C VAL A 207 9.66 5.64 -4.52
N SER A 208 9.06 5.58 -3.35
CA SER A 208 9.78 5.28 -2.11
C SER A 208 10.26 3.83 -2.07
N GLN A 209 9.47 2.88 -2.58
CA GLN A 209 9.85 1.47 -2.67
C GLN A 209 11.05 1.29 -3.60
N ILE A 210 11.03 1.88 -4.80
CA ILE A 210 12.14 1.82 -5.75
C ILE A 210 13.39 2.45 -5.15
N PHE A 211 13.25 3.57 -4.44
CA PHE A 211 14.39 4.21 -3.77
C PHE A 211 14.99 3.28 -2.69
N GLY A 212 14.15 2.61 -1.91
CA GLY A 212 14.58 1.59 -0.94
C GLY A 212 15.31 0.42 -1.59
N LEU A 213 14.79 -0.11 -2.70
CA LEU A 213 15.46 -1.17 -3.49
C LEU A 213 16.85 -0.73 -3.96
N ILE A 214 16.95 0.47 -4.54
CA ILE A 214 18.22 1.02 -5.03
C ILE A 214 19.24 1.14 -3.89
N LEU A 215 18.82 1.70 -2.76
CA LEU A 215 19.69 1.90 -1.61
C LEU A 215 20.19 0.57 -1.04
N ALA A 216 19.36 -0.44 -0.97
CA ALA A 216 19.73 -1.76 -0.46
C ALA A 216 20.76 -2.49 -1.32
N GLY A 217 20.83 -2.19 -2.61
CA GLY A 217 21.81 -2.76 -3.53
C GLY A 217 23.27 -2.36 -3.23
N TYR A 218 23.49 -1.39 -2.34
CA TYR A 218 24.84 -1.00 -1.91
C TYR A 218 25.33 -1.80 -0.68
N ALA A 219 24.61 -2.83 -0.25
CA ALA A 219 25.02 -3.63 0.89
C ALA A 219 26.34 -4.37 0.64
N ASP A 220 27.34 -4.07 1.45
CA ASP A 220 28.65 -4.73 1.53
C ASP A 220 29.44 -4.83 0.21
N LYS A 221 29.06 -4.11 -0.84
CA LYS A 221 29.77 -4.06 -2.12
C LYS A 221 30.00 -2.64 -2.61
N MET A 222 31.19 -2.41 -3.16
CA MET A 222 31.42 -1.21 -3.99
C MET A 222 30.58 -1.30 -5.26
N THR A 223 29.65 -0.39 -5.42
CA THR A 223 28.78 -0.33 -6.61
C THR A 223 29.03 0.98 -7.35
N ARG A 224 29.32 0.88 -8.64
CA ARG A 224 29.39 2.06 -9.50
C ARG A 224 27.99 2.54 -9.79
N MET A 225 27.73 3.83 -9.55
CA MET A 225 26.45 4.42 -10.01
C MET A 225 26.33 4.30 -11.53
N PRO A 226 25.09 4.15 -12.04
CA PRO A 226 24.83 4.21 -13.47
C PRO A 226 25.45 5.47 -14.08
N ALA A 227 26.07 5.35 -15.25
CA ALA A 227 26.85 6.43 -15.88
C ALA A 227 26.03 7.73 -16.13
N TRP A 228 24.69 7.63 -16.18
CA TRP A 228 23.79 8.76 -16.33
C TRP A 228 23.59 9.59 -15.05
N LEU A 229 23.95 9.04 -13.87
CA LEU A 229 23.89 9.73 -12.57
C LEU A 229 25.28 10.33 -12.17
N GLY A 230 26.29 10.18 -13.01
CA GLY A 230 27.65 10.62 -12.74
C GLY A 230 28.55 9.47 -12.31
N ARG A 231 29.86 9.63 -12.50
CA ARG A 231 30.89 8.63 -12.14
C ARG A 231 31.24 8.69 -10.64
N PHE A 232 30.24 8.73 -9.77
CA PHE A 232 30.50 8.65 -8.34
C PHE A 232 30.61 7.17 -7.93
N GLU A 233 31.74 6.81 -7.38
CA GLU A 233 31.92 5.52 -6.69
C GLU A 233 31.35 5.68 -5.28
N VAL A 234 30.22 5.03 -5.00
CA VAL A 234 29.70 4.92 -3.64
C VAL A 234 30.37 3.71 -3.01
N GLY A 235 31.13 3.94 -1.96
CA GLY A 235 31.74 2.86 -1.17
C GLY A 235 30.66 1.92 -0.60
N PRO A 236 31.04 0.68 -0.21
CA PRO A 236 30.12 -0.28 0.36
C PRO A 236 29.48 0.29 1.62
N ILE A 237 28.16 0.23 1.71
CA ILE A 237 27.44 0.52 2.94
C ILE A 237 27.28 -0.80 3.67
N ALA A 238 27.85 -0.92 4.85
CA ALA A 238 27.72 -2.15 5.64
C ALA A 238 26.25 -2.49 5.87
N SER A 239 25.87 -3.76 5.73
CA SER A 239 24.47 -4.21 5.79
C SER A 239 23.79 -3.85 7.11
N GLU A 240 24.53 -3.83 8.24
CA GLU A 240 24.01 -3.36 9.53
C GLU A 240 23.63 -1.88 9.52
N ARG A 241 24.34 -1.03 8.76
CA ARG A 241 24.00 0.39 8.59
C ARG A 241 22.75 0.57 7.76
N LEU A 242 22.56 -0.23 6.70
CA LEU A 242 21.32 -0.21 5.91
C LEU A 242 20.10 -0.66 6.73
N LEU A 243 20.28 -1.65 7.61
CA LEU A 243 19.23 -2.06 8.55
C LEU A 243 18.94 -0.97 9.58
N ALA A 244 19.96 -0.25 10.07
CA ALA A 244 19.79 0.91 10.94
C ALA A 244 19.04 2.04 10.21
N ILE A 245 19.40 2.33 8.95
CA ILE A 245 18.67 3.28 8.10
C ILE A 245 17.21 2.84 7.93
N GLN A 246 16.95 1.56 7.67
CA GLN A 246 15.60 1.01 7.59
C GLN A 246 14.82 1.28 8.88
N ALA A 247 15.40 1.01 10.03
CA ALA A 247 14.77 1.25 11.34
C ALA A 247 14.47 2.75 11.57
N ILE A 248 15.42 3.63 11.23
CA ILE A 248 15.24 5.09 11.33
C ILE A 248 14.13 5.55 10.39
N VAL A 249 14.13 5.10 9.14
CA VAL A 249 13.08 5.43 8.16
C VAL A 249 11.70 5.00 8.66
N ILE A 250 11.57 3.80 9.21
CA ILE A 250 10.31 3.34 9.82
C ILE A 250 9.94 4.25 11.01
N ALA A 251 10.88 4.55 11.89
CA ALA A 251 10.62 5.40 13.06
C ALA A 251 10.21 6.83 12.67
N THR A 252 10.76 7.40 11.58
CA THR A 252 10.33 8.72 11.08
C THR A 252 8.86 8.70 10.66
N GLY A 253 8.34 7.59 10.15
CA GLY A 253 6.91 7.41 9.87
C GLY A 253 6.05 7.62 11.12
N ALA A 254 6.46 7.08 12.28
CA ALA A 254 5.79 7.35 13.55
C ALA A 254 5.83 8.85 13.91
N GLY A 255 6.95 9.52 13.67
CA GLY A 255 7.12 10.96 13.88
C GLY A 255 6.15 11.78 13.01
N PHE A 256 6.08 11.51 11.73
CA PHE A 256 5.14 12.21 10.85
C PHE A 256 3.67 11.91 11.17
N ALA A 257 3.35 10.70 11.64
CA ALA A 257 2.01 10.36 12.09
C ALA A 257 1.56 11.25 13.27
N LEU A 258 2.49 11.78 14.09
CA LEU A 258 2.17 12.74 15.17
C LEU A 258 1.58 14.06 14.64
N LEU A 259 1.87 14.44 13.40
CA LEU A 259 1.35 15.65 12.75
C LEU A 259 -0.09 15.47 12.24
N MET A 260 -0.59 14.24 12.20
CA MET A 260 -1.95 13.95 11.75
C MET A 260 -2.96 14.24 12.87
N ALA A 261 -4.20 14.58 12.53
CA ALA A 261 -5.27 14.71 13.50
C ALA A 261 -5.64 13.35 14.11
N LYS A 262 -6.19 13.38 15.31
CA LYS A 262 -6.76 12.18 15.94
C LYS A 262 -7.94 11.68 15.10
N GLY A 263 -7.94 10.41 14.75
CA GLY A 263 -9.01 9.77 14.02
C GLY A 263 -10.32 9.77 14.81
N ARG A 264 -11.44 9.82 14.09
CA ARG A 264 -12.76 9.68 14.70
C ARG A 264 -13.04 8.19 14.87
N ARG A 265 -13.22 7.74 16.13
CA ARG A 265 -13.70 6.38 16.40
C ARG A 265 -15.13 6.24 15.86
N VAL A 266 -15.33 5.49 14.80
CA VAL A 266 -16.67 5.16 14.32
C VAL A 266 -17.13 3.92 15.08
N ARG A 267 -18.08 4.10 15.99
CA ARG A 267 -18.80 2.98 16.61
C ARG A 267 -19.87 2.52 15.64
N THR A 268 -19.55 1.64 14.73
CA THR A 268 -20.54 0.94 13.90
C THR A 268 -21.14 -0.22 14.70
N GLY A 269 -22.45 -0.31 14.73
CA GLY A 269 -23.21 -1.20 15.62
C GLY A 269 -23.15 -2.71 15.32
N ARG A 270 -22.49 -3.15 14.24
CA ARG A 270 -22.33 -4.56 13.86
C ARG A 270 -20.86 -4.90 13.60
N SER A 271 -19.99 -4.66 14.57
CA SER A 271 -18.59 -4.90 14.41
C SER A 271 -18.07 -5.86 15.48
N GLY A 272 -18.06 -7.15 15.15
CA GLY A 272 -17.44 -8.20 15.94
C GLY A 272 -16.61 -9.09 15.00
N LEU A 273 -15.71 -9.89 15.55
CA LEU A 273 -15.04 -10.97 14.81
C LEU A 273 -16.06 -11.85 14.07
N SER A 274 -17.21 -12.14 14.68
CA SER A 274 -18.31 -12.90 14.06
C SER A 274 -18.89 -12.20 12.83
N ALA A 275 -18.99 -10.87 12.82
CA ALA A 275 -19.45 -10.11 11.64
C ALA A 275 -18.40 -10.15 10.51
N ALA A 276 -17.11 -10.04 10.84
CA ALA A 276 -16.03 -10.18 9.87
C ALA A 276 -16.00 -11.58 9.24
N PHE A 277 -16.17 -12.64 10.04
CA PHE A 277 -16.30 -14.00 9.51
C PHE A 277 -17.55 -14.18 8.65
N GLY A 278 -18.68 -13.54 9.02
CA GLY A 278 -19.89 -13.51 8.21
C GLY A 278 -19.66 -12.83 6.86
N ASP A 279 -19.05 -11.65 6.85
CA ASP A 279 -18.71 -10.92 5.62
C ASP A 279 -17.81 -11.71 4.68
N ILE A 280 -16.86 -12.50 5.23
CA ILE A 280 -16.00 -13.40 4.44
C ILE A 280 -16.80 -14.55 3.86
N ALA A 281 -17.64 -15.18 4.67
CA ALA A 281 -18.48 -16.29 4.20
C ALA A 281 -19.41 -15.84 3.07
N GLU A 282 -20.03 -14.67 3.21
CA GLU A 282 -20.86 -14.06 2.16
C GLU A 282 -20.02 -13.72 0.91
N GLY A 283 -18.84 -13.09 1.09
CA GLY A 283 -17.92 -12.79 -0.01
C GLY A 283 -17.44 -14.05 -0.73
N PHE A 284 -17.11 -15.10 0.02
CA PHE A 284 -16.71 -16.39 -0.55
C PHE A 284 -17.87 -17.07 -1.29
N ALA A 285 -19.09 -17.00 -0.76
CA ALA A 285 -20.28 -17.52 -1.43
C ALA A 285 -20.52 -16.75 -2.75
N ALA A 286 -20.38 -15.42 -2.75
CA ALA A 286 -20.50 -14.60 -3.95
C ALA A 286 -19.43 -14.96 -5.00
N VAL A 287 -18.18 -15.14 -4.58
CA VAL A 287 -17.09 -15.55 -5.49
C VAL A 287 -17.34 -16.95 -6.05
N ARG A 288 -17.84 -17.88 -5.23
CA ARG A 288 -18.11 -19.26 -5.67
C ARG A 288 -19.32 -19.36 -6.63
N SER A 289 -20.28 -18.45 -6.53
CA SER A 289 -21.48 -18.45 -7.37
C SER A 289 -21.23 -17.92 -8.79
N ASP A 290 -20.19 -17.09 -8.99
CA ASP A 290 -19.84 -16.54 -10.30
C ASP A 290 -18.56 -17.21 -10.84
N PRO A 291 -18.62 -17.91 -11.98
CA PRO A 291 -17.47 -18.57 -12.59
C PRO A 291 -16.30 -17.63 -12.92
N LYS A 292 -16.57 -16.34 -13.22
CA LYS A 292 -15.53 -15.34 -13.49
C LYS A 292 -14.78 -14.98 -12.23
N LEU A 293 -15.52 -14.71 -11.14
CA LEU A 293 -14.92 -14.36 -9.84
C LEU A 293 -14.13 -15.53 -9.25
N TRP A 294 -14.68 -16.76 -9.37
CA TRP A 294 -13.98 -17.96 -8.95
C TRP A 294 -12.68 -18.16 -9.72
N ALA A 295 -12.72 -18.03 -11.06
CA ALA A 295 -11.54 -18.16 -11.91
C ALA A 295 -10.47 -17.09 -11.56
N MET A 296 -10.86 -15.84 -11.32
CA MET A 296 -9.93 -14.79 -10.91
C MET A 296 -9.30 -15.05 -9.55
N THR A 297 -10.07 -15.55 -8.57
CA THR A 297 -9.54 -15.90 -7.25
C THR A 297 -8.58 -17.08 -7.32
N ALA A 298 -8.91 -18.12 -8.11
CA ALA A 298 -8.04 -19.24 -8.37
C ALA A 298 -6.73 -18.81 -9.08
N LEU A 299 -6.83 -17.90 -10.06
CA LEU A 299 -5.67 -17.30 -10.71
C LEU A 299 -4.76 -16.60 -9.69
N MET A 300 -5.31 -15.80 -8.79
CA MET A 300 -4.52 -15.10 -7.78
C MET A 300 -3.84 -16.05 -6.81
N PHE A 301 -4.52 -17.13 -6.41
CA PHE A 301 -3.91 -18.16 -5.59
C PHE A 301 -2.74 -18.87 -6.32
N GLY A 302 -2.93 -19.20 -7.61
CA GLY A 302 -1.86 -19.75 -8.44
C GLY A 302 -0.70 -18.78 -8.64
N VAL A 303 -0.96 -17.49 -8.85
CA VAL A 303 0.07 -16.43 -8.91
C VAL A 303 0.82 -16.36 -7.57
N GLY A 304 0.14 -16.44 -6.43
CA GLY A 304 0.77 -16.50 -5.11
C GLY A 304 1.75 -17.69 -5.02
N ILE A 305 1.34 -18.88 -5.42
CA ILE A 305 2.17 -20.08 -5.35
C ILE A 305 3.34 -20.03 -6.35
N PHE A 306 3.03 -19.86 -7.63
CA PHE A 306 4.01 -20.09 -8.69
C PHE A 306 4.84 -18.84 -9.03
N VAL A 307 4.22 -17.67 -9.06
CA VAL A 307 4.88 -16.43 -9.47
C VAL A 307 5.61 -15.78 -8.29
N ILE A 308 4.92 -15.59 -7.16
CA ILE A 308 5.52 -14.93 -5.99
C ILE A 308 6.56 -15.83 -5.32
N GLY A 309 6.33 -17.14 -5.22
CA GLY A 309 7.34 -18.08 -4.74
C GLY A 309 8.62 -18.02 -5.58
N SER A 310 8.51 -18.02 -6.90
CA SER A 310 9.65 -17.87 -7.80
C SER A 310 10.34 -16.52 -7.68
N PHE A 311 9.58 -15.43 -7.55
CA PHE A 311 10.09 -14.08 -7.42
C PHE A 311 10.90 -13.86 -6.14
N LEU A 312 10.39 -14.36 -5.01
CA LEU A 312 10.99 -14.14 -3.69
C LEU A 312 12.09 -15.15 -3.33
N VAL A 313 12.11 -16.32 -3.97
CA VAL A 313 13.04 -17.41 -3.64
C VAL A 313 13.97 -17.75 -4.79
N VAL A 314 13.41 -18.10 -5.96
CA VAL A 314 14.22 -18.58 -7.09
C VAL A 314 15.13 -17.49 -7.63
N LEU A 315 14.64 -16.25 -7.80
CA LEU A 315 15.46 -15.14 -8.31
C LEU A 315 16.68 -14.84 -7.43
N PRO A 316 16.57 -14.67 -6.09
CA PRO A 316 17.74 -14.48 -5.24
C PRO A 316 18.75 -15.64 -5.29
N ILE A 317 18.29 -16.89 -5.38
CA ILE A 317 19.16 -18.06 -5.50
C ILE A 317 19.87 -18.07 -6.87
N ILE A 318 19.18 -17.82 -7.97
CA ILE A 318 19.81 -17.66 -9.30
C ILE A 318 20.86 -16.55 -9.25
N ASN A 319 20.55 -15.43 -8.60
CA ASN A 319 21.49 -14.32 -8.47
C ASN A 319 22.79 -14.74 -7.79
N ARG A 320 22.71 -15.49 -6.68
CA ARG A 320 23.86 -16.00 -5.94
C ARG A 320 24.61 -17.09 -6.70
N ASP A 321 23.91 -18.16 -7.10
CA ASP A 321 24.51 -19.42 -7.53
C ASP A 321 24.92 -19.42 -9.01
N VAL A 322 24.24 -18.65 -9.84
CA VAL A 322 24.50 -18.60 -11.28
C VAL A 322 25.36 -17.40 -11.66
N TYR A 323 25.05 -16.23 -11.09
CA TYR A 323 25.73 -14.99 -11.44
C TYR A 323 26.81 -14.57 -10.42
N GLY A 324 26.84 -15.21 -9.24
CA GLY A 324 27.84 -14.87 -8.19
C GLY A 324 27.67 -13.45 -7.65
N LEU A 325 26.46 -12.88 -7.76
CA LEU A 325 26.19 -11.51 -7.35
C LEU A 325 25.59 -11.47 -5.92
N GLY A 326 25.68 -10.31 -5.29
CA GLY A 326 25.12 -10.08 -3.94
C GLY A 326 23.84 -9.24 -3.99
N SER A 327 23.77 -8.27 -3.08
CA SER A 327 22.61 -7.36 -2.96
C SER A 327 22.38 -6.53 -4.22
N ASP A 328 23.45 -6.19 -4.94
CA ASP A 328 23.41 -5.45 -6.20
C ASP A 328 22.62 -6.21 -7.29
N GLY A 329 22.89 -7.48 -7.45
CA GLY A 329 22.14 -8.29 -8.42
C GLY A 329 20.68 -8.50 -8.02
N ILE A 330 20.38 -8.73 -6.74
CA ILE A 330 19.00 -8.82 -6.24
C ILE A 330 18.25 -7.51 -6.51
N ARG A 331 18.89 -6.36 -6.23
CA ARG A 331 18.36 -5.03 -6.57
C ARG A 331 18.03 -4.91 -8.05
N ASP A 332 18.99 -5.28 -8.91
CA ASP A 332 18.84 -5.12 -10.36
C ASP A 332 17.68 -5.94 -10.91
N MET A 333 17.50 -7.16 -10.43
CA MET A 333 16.36 -8.01 -10.79
C MET A 333 15.03 -7.39 -10.32
N PHE A 334 14.93 -6.95 -9.07
CA PHE A 334 13.69 -6.40 -8.53
C PHE A 334 13.34 -5.04 -9.13
N VAL A 335 14.32 -4.16 -9.31
CA VAL A 335 14.10 -2.86 -9.98
C VAL A 335 13.65 -3.07 -11.42
N THR A 336 14.30 -4.00 -12.14
CA THR A 336 13.96 -4.30 -13.54
C THR A 336 12.55 -4.87 -13.67
N PHE A 337 12.14 -5.78 -12.77
CA PHE A 337 10.79 -6.32 -12.73
C PHE A 337 9.74 -5.22 -12.48
N TRP A 338 9.94 -4.41 -11.45
CA TRP A 338 8.99 -3.33 -11.09
C TRP A 338 8.95 -2.24 -12.17
N LEU A 339 10.07 -1.98 -12.84
CA LEU A 339 10.10 -1.07 -13.99
C LEU A 339 9.25 -1.61 -15.14
N GLY A 340 9.35 -2.91 -15.45
CA GLY A 340 8.49 -3.56 -16.44
C GLY A 340 7.01 -3.44 -16.09
N ALA A 341 6.65 -3.73 -14.82
CA ALA A 341 5.27 -3.62 -14.35
C ALA A 341 4.75 -2.17 -14.41
N PHE A 342 5.59 -1.20 -14.10
CA PHE A 342 5.27 0.22 -14.21
C PHE A 342 5.03 0.63 -15.67
N VAL A 343 5.94 0.28 -16.58
CA VAL A 343 5.83 0.60 -18.01
C VAL A 343 4.54 0.05 -18.61
N SER A 344 4.20 -1.21 -18.32
CA SER A 344 2.96 -1.82 -18.81
C SER A 344 1.71 -1.16 -18.21
N SER A 345 1.74 -0.80 -16.92
CA SER A 345 0.63 -0.11 -16.27
C SER A 345 0.39 1.28 -16.87
N VAL A 346 1.47 2.03 -17.15
CA VAL A 346 1.38 3.32 -17.84
C VAL A 346 0.87 3.15 -19.26
N ALA A 347 1.40 2.17 -20.00
CA ALA A 347 0.93 1.89 -21.37
C ALA A 347 -0.58 1.56 -21.38
N LEU A 348 -1.07 0.76 -20.44
CA LEU A 348 -2.50 0.43 -20.34
C LEU A 348 -3.36 1.67 -20.01
N SER A 349 -2.85 2.63 -19.23
CA SER A 349 -3.60 3.84 -18.89
C SER A 349 -3.87 4.77 -20.09
N ILE A 350 -3.07 4.64 -21.16
CA ILE A 350 -3.26 5.39 -22.41
C ILE A 350 -4.48 4.85 -23.20
N PHE A 351 -4.77 3.57 -23.05
CA PHE A 351 -5.91 2.94 -23.72
C PHE A 351 -7.17 3.11 -22.89
N LYS A 352 -8.08 3.98 -23.31
CA LYS A 352 -9.33 4.27 -22.60
C LYS A 352 -10.21 3.04 -22.37
N ARG A 353 -10.13 2.02 -23.24
CA ARG A 353 -10.97 0.81 -23.16
C ARG A 353 -10.30 -0.38 -23.84
N ILE A 354 -10.22 -1.49 -23.13
CA ILE A 354 -9.68 -2.75 -23.65
C ILE A 354 -10.85 -3.68 -23.92
N LYS A 355 -11.13 -3.96 -25.22
CA LYS A 355 -12.28 -4.74 -25.65
C LYS A 355 -12.24 -6.23 -25.25
N ARG A 356 -11.05 -6.81 -25.09
CA ARG A 356 -10.83 -8.26 -24.82
C ARG A 356 -9.95 -8.46 -23.60
N GLN A 357 -10.45 -8.05 -22.45
CA GLN A 357 -9.70 -8.09 -21.18
C GLN A 357 -9.21 -9.50 -20.82
N GLY A 358 -10.07 -10.52 -20.99
CA GLY A 358 -9.73 -11.90 -20.66
C GLY A 358 -8.61 -12.47 -21.51
N ARG A 359 -8.61 -12.20 -22.83
CA ARG A 359 -7.52 -12.63 -23.72
C ARG A 359 -6.21 -11.94 -23.38
N LEU A 360 -6.25 -10.63 -23.14
CA LEU A 360 -5.06 -9.87 -22.76
C LEU A 360 -4.48 -10.39 -21.45
N LEU A 361 -5.32 -10.69 -20.46
CA LEU A 361 -4.90 -11.29 -19.20
C LEU A 361 -4.18 -12.63 -19.41
N LEU A 362 -4.82 -13.58 -20.12
CA LEU A 362 -4.27 -14.92 -20.30
C LEU A 362 -3.01 -14.91 -21.18
N THR A 363 -2.94 -14.05 -22.21
CA THR A 363 -1.71 -13.88 -23.01
C THR A 363 -0.57 -13.26 -22.20
N ALA A 364 -0.85 -12.30 -21.31
CA ALA A 364 0.15 -11.76 -20.40
C ALA A 364 0.64 -12.81 -19.41
N GLN A 365 -0.25 -13.62 -18.83
CA GLN A 365 0.14 -14.72 -17.95
C GLN A 365 0.99 -15.76 -18.67
N LEU A 366 0.65 -16.09 -19.92
CA LEU A 366 1.46 -16.99 -20.75
C LEU A 366 2.86 -16.40 -21.01
N LEU A 367 2.93 -15.11 -21.36
CA LEU A 367 4.22 -14.42 -21.55
C LEU A 367 5.07 -14.45 -20.27
N GLY A 368 4.46 -14.21 -19.10
CA GLY A 368 5.13 -14.33 -17.80
C GLY A 368 5.63 -15.75 -17.53
N SER A 369 4.84 -16.76 -17.86
CA SER A 369 5.23 -18.18 -17.73
C SER A 369 6.39 -18.55 -18.66
N LEU A 370 6.39 -18.04 -19.88
CA LEU A 370 7.49 -18.21 -20.83
C LEU A 370 8.77 -17.48 -20.36
N ALA A 371 8.63 -16.32 -19.76
CA ALA A 371 9.77 -15.62 -19.16
C ALA A 371 10.36 -16.43 -18.00
N ILE A 372 9.54 -17.01 -17.13
CA ILE A 372 10.02 -17.92 -16.07
C ILE A 372 10.69 -19.15 -16.71
N LEU A 373 10.11 -19.72 -17.75
CA LEU A 373 10.69 -20.87 -18.44
C LEU A 373 12.04 -20.54 -19.08
N ALA A 374 12.24 -19.31 -19.55
CA ALA A 374 13.52 -18.87 -20.12
C ALA A 374 14.68 -18.90 -19.09
N MET A 375 14.37 -18.94 -17.79
CA MET A 375 15.37 -19.10 -16.71
C MET A 375 16.01 -20.50 -16.68
N LEU A 376 15.50 -21.45 -17.46
CA LEU A 376 16.15 -22.76 -17.65
C LEU A 376 17.53 -22.67 -18.28
N TRP A 377 17.76 -21.66 -19.11
CA TRP A 377 19.00 -21.48 -19.83
C TRP A 377 19.94 -20.54 -19.08
N ARG A 378 21.23 -20.90 -19.11
CA ARG A 378 22.30 -20.03 -18.60
C ARG A 378 22.58 -18.93 -19.61
N ILE A 379 21.82 -17.86 -19.57
CA ILE A 379 22.00 -16.69 -20.44
C ILE A 379 22.85 -15.63 -19.74
N PRO A 380 23.52 -14.74 -20.48
CA PRO A 380 24.25 -13.61 -19.86
C PRO A 380 23.35 -12.77 -18.97
N HIS A 381 23.89 -12.22 -17.86
CA HIS A 381 23.12 -11.47 -16.88
C HIS A 381 22.30 -10.33 -17.47
N ALA A 382 22.82 -9.59 -18.45
CA ALA A 382 22.09 -8.53 -19.12
C ALA A 382 20.83 -9.06 -19.88
N ALA A 383 20.95 -10.22 -20.54
CA ALA A 383 19.82 -10.88 -21.21
C ALA A 383 18.81 -11.41 -20.18
N PHE A 384 19.30 -11.92 -19.05
CA PHE A 384 18.45 -12.35 -17.93
C PHE A 384 17.63 -11.19 -17.36
N LEU A 385 18.21 -10.01 -17.17
CA LEU A 385 17.49 -8.81 -16.77
C LEU A 385 16.43 -8.44 -17.83
N GLY A 386 16.71 -8.61 -19.12
CA GLY A 386 15.71 -8.45 -20.18
C GLY A 386 14.51 -9.39 -20.02
N VAL A 387 14.76 -10.66 -19.68
CA VAL A 387 13.71 -11.65 -19.38
C VAL A 387 12.90 -11.23 -18.15
N VAL A 388 13.55 -10.77 -17.09
CA VAL A 388 12.90 -10.27 -15.87
C VAL A 388 12.06 -9.02 -16.17
N PHE A 389 12.52 -8.14 -17.07
CA PHE A 389 11.75 -6.98 -17.53
C PHE A 389 10.47 -7.40 -18.25
N VAL A 390 10.56 -8.37 -19.18
CA VAL A 390 9.39 -8.91 -19.90
C VAL A 390 8.41 -9.58 -18.92
N TRP A 391 8.93 -10.29 -17.91
CA TRP A 391 8.09 -10.83 -16.84
C TRP A 391 7.38 -9.72 -16.06
N GLY A 392 8.06 -8.63 -15.74
CA GLY A 392 7.47 -7.43 -15.13
C GLY A 392 6.37 -6.82 -15.99
N LEU A 393 6.58 -6.66 -17.31
CA LEU A 393 5.54 -6.19 -18.24
C LEU A 393 4.28 -7.07 -18.17
N ALA A 394 4.46 -8.39 -18.21
CA ALA A 394 3.37 -9.35 -18.10
C ALA A 394 2.62 -9.24 -16.75
N ALA A 395 3.36 -9.08 -15.66
CA ALA A 395 2.79 -8.92 -14.32
C ALA A 395 1.94 -7.65 -14.19
N GLY A 396 2.41 -6.51 -14.72
CA GLY A 396 1.65 -5.26 -14.66
C GLY A 396 0.34 -5.31 -15.46
N VAL A 397 0.37 -5.93 -16.66
CA VAL A 397 -0.86 -6.21 -17.43
C VAL A 397 -1.80 -7.11 -16.63
N SER A 398 -1.28 -8.17 -16.03
CA SER A 398 -2.07 -9.15 -15.27
C SER A 398 -2.74 -8.54 -14.06
N ILE A 399 -2.02 -7.72 -13.30
CA ILE A 399 -2.55 -7.00 -12.12
C ILE A 399 -3.70 -6.06 -12.53
N ALA A 400 -3.52 -5.29 -13.60
CA ALA A 400 -4.53 -4.34 -14.07
C ALA A 400 -5.77 -5.06 -14.59
N MET A 401 -5.60 -6.06 -15.45
CA MET A 401 -6.72 -6.75 -16.09
C MET A 401 -7.51 -7.63 -15.11
N SER A 402 -6.83 -8.39 -14.25
CA SER A 402 -7.50 -9.24 -13.27
C SER A 402 -8.36 -8.41 -12.30
N ARG A 403 -7.83 -7.26 -11.84
CA ARG A 403 -8.56 -6.35 -10.96
C ARG A 403 -9.77 -5.74 -11.67
N SER A 404 -9.62 -5.32 -12.93
CA SER A 404 -10.73 -4.79 -13.74
C SER A 404 -11.83 -5.84 -13.91
N ILE A 405 -11.48 -7.07 -14.30
CA ILE A 405 -12.45 -8.15 -14.48
C ILE A 405 -13.23 -8.44 -13.18
N VAL A 406 -12.56 -8.44 -12.04
CA VAL A 406 -13.22 -8.66 -10.74
C VAL A 406 -14.14 -7.50 -10.41
N GLN A 407 -13.73 -6.25 -10.66
CA GLN A 407 -14.55 -5.06 -10.40
C GLN A 407 -15.79 -5.01 -11.29
N ASP A 408 -15.66 -5.43 -12.55
CA ASP A 408 -16.77 -5.45 -13.52
C ASP A 408 -17.75 -6.60 -13.24
N ALA A 409 -17.27 -7.74 -12.71
CA ALA A 409 -18.11 -8.91 -12.42
C ALA A 409 -18.76 -8.87 -11.04
N ALA A 410 -18.21 -8.14 -10.07
CA ALA A 410 -18.70 -8.13 -8.71
C ALA A 410 -20.01 -7.33 -8.57
N PRO A 411 -21.02 -7.85 -7.83
CA PRO A 411 -22.21 -7.07 -7.47
C PRO A 411 -21.82 -5.78 -6.74
N LYS A 412 -22.44 -4.65 -7.08
CA LYS A 412 -22.06 -3.33 -6.56
C LYS A 412 -22.13 -3.23 -5.03
N ASP A 413 -23.08 -3.91 -4.42
CA ASP A 413 -23.29 -4.01 -2.96
C ASP A 413 -22.29 -4.93 -2.25
N GLN A 414 -21.58 -5.82 -3.00
CA GLN A 414 -20.63 -6.79 -2.47
C GLN A 414 -19.19 -6.58 -2.96
N LEU A 415 -18.94 -5.52 -3.75
CA LEU A 415 -17.67 -5.25 -4.40
C LEU A 415 -16.48 -5.31 -3.41
N ALA A 416 -16.61 -4.70 -2.24
CA ALA A 416 -15.54 -4.68 -1.25
C ALA A 416 -15.23 -6.08 -0.70
N ARG A 417 -16.26 -6.91 -0.45
CA ARG A 417 -16.12 -8.29 0.04
C ARG A 417 -15.48 -9.19 -1.01
N VAL A 418 -15.93 -9.08 -2.26
CA VAL A 418 -15.37 -9.84 -3.39
C VAL A 418 -13.90 -9.49 -3.61
N LEU A 419 -13.54 -8.20 -3.61
CA LEU A 419 -12.15 -7.77 -3.73
C LEU A 419 -11.28 -8.26 -2.57
N SER A 420 -11.84 -8.37 -1.36
CA SER A 420 -11.11 -8.91 -0.20
C SER A 420 -10.82 -10.41 -0.37
N ILE A 421 -11.78 -11.20 -0.87
CA ILE A 421 -11.57 -12.63 -1.14
C ILE A 421 -10.57 -12.84 -2.29
N TYR A 422 -10.67 -12.05 -3.34
CA TYR A 422 -9.72 -12.03 -4.45
C TYR A 422 -8.29 -11.74 -3.95
N GLN A 423 -8.10 -10.73 -3.09
CA GLN A 423 -6.81 -10.39 -2.51
C GLN A 423 -6.32 -11.48 -1.53
N LEU A 424 -7.22 -12.07 -0.77
CA LEU A 424 -6.91 -13.19 0.13
C LEU A 424 -6.39 -14.40 -0.66
N GLY A 425 -6.94 -14.67 -1.86
CA GLY A 425 -6.42 -15.72 -2.74
C GLY A 425 -4.93 -15.53 -3.03
N PHE A 426 -4.52 -14.33 -3.44
CA PHE A 426 -3.11 -14.00 -3.67
C PHE A 426 -2.25 -14.16 -2.42
N MET A 427 -2.69 -13.59 -1.29
CA MET A 427 -1.94 -13.63 -0.04
C MET A 427 -1.83 -15.04 0.53
N ALA A 428 -2.86 -15.88 0.38
CA ALA A 428 -2.85 -17.26 0.85
C ALA A 428 -1.89 -18.13 0.04
N GLY A 429 -1.75 -17.89 -1.27
CA GLY A 429 -0.82 -18.65 -2.12
C GLY A 429 0.65 -18.37 -1.83
N ALA A 430 1.00 -17.13 -1.47
CA ALA A 430 2.39 -16.68 -1.36
C ALA A 430 3.23 -17.46 -0.32
N PRO A 431 2.77 -17.72 0.93
CA PRO A 431 3.53 -18.49 1.90
C PRO A 431 3.82 -19.91 1.43
N PHE A 432 2.81 -20.59 0.89
CA PHE A 432 2.97 -21.95 0.35
C PHE A 432 3.88 -21.97 -0.85
N GLY A 433 3.75 -20.98 -1.73
CA GLY A 433 4.61 -20.81 -2.90
C GLY A 433 6.07 -20.61 -2.53
N ALA A 434 6.36 -19.76 -1.54
CA ALA A 434 7.72 -19.52 -1.08
C ALA A 434 8.36 -20.80 -0.52
N ALA A 435 7.69 -21.52 0.38
CA ALA A 435 8.18 -22.78 0.94
C ALA A 435 8.35 -23.86 -0.15
N LEU A 436 7.35 -24.01 -1.03
CA LEU A 436 7.38 -24.99 -2.12
C LEU A 436 8.51 -24.71 -3.11
N MET A 437 8.64 -23.47 -3.59
CA MET A 437 9.70 -23.11 -4.53
C MET A 437 11.08 -23.22 -3.90
N GLY A 438 11.21 -22.95 -2.58
CA GLY A 438 12.44 -23.16 -1.85
C GLY A 438 12.87 -24.63 -1.83
N ALA A 439 12.00 -25.50 -1.35
CA ALA A 439 12.27 -26.95 -1.29
C ALA A 439 12.58 -27.56 -2.67
N LEU A 440 11.84 -27.14 -3.70
CA LEU A 440 12.05 -27.63 -5.06
C LEU A 440 13.33 -27.04 -5.69
N THR A 441 13.74 -25.84 -5.32
CA THR A 441 15.00 -25.25 -5.77
C THR A 441 16.18 -26.06 -5.28
N ASP A 442 16.17 -26.49 -4.02
CA ASP A 442 17.24 -27.34 -3.46
C ASP A 442 17.23 -28.74 -4.08
N ALA A 443 16.05 -29.28 -4.36
CA ALA A 443 15.94 -30.62 -4.94
C ALA A 443 16.36 -30.68 -6.42
N PHE A 444 15.98 -29.68 -7.24
CA PHE A 444 16.17 -29.70 -8.70
C PHE A 444 17.23 -28.71 -9.19
N GLY A 445 17.66 -27.80 -8.35
CA GLY A 445 18.55 -26.68 -8.67
C GLY A 445 17.83 -25.49 -9.30
N PRO A 446 18.48 -24.29 -9.25
CA PRO A 446 17.84 -23.02 -9.55
C PRO A 446 17.37 -22.85 -11.01
N HIS A 447 17.95 -23.58 -11.95
CA HIS A 447 17.51 -23.56 -13.35
C HIS A 447 16.33 -24.49 -13.59
N LYS A 448 16.46 -25.77 -13.20
CA LYS A 448 15.45 -26.79 -13.50
C LYS A 448 14.12 -26.53 -12.82
N ILE A 449 14.13 -25.85 -11.67
CA ILE A 449 12.90 -25.49 -10.96
C ILE A 449 11.94 -24.66 -11.83
N ALA A 450 12.43 -23.91 -12.82
CA ALA A 450 11.58 -23.06 -13.67
C ALA A 450 10.47 -23.84 -14.40
N PHE A 451 10.60 -25.15 -14.60
CA PHE A 451 9.53 -25.98 -15.15
C PHE A 451 8.28 -26.02 -14.25
N VAL A 452 8.46 -26.03 -12.95
CA VAL A 452 7.34 -26.17 -12.00
C VAL A 452 6.42 -24.95 -12.03
N PRO A 453 6.89 -23.72 -11.79
CA PRO A 453 6.03 -22.55 -11.83
C PRO A 453 5.51 -22.25 -13.25
N ALA A 454 6.33 -22.45 -14.29
CA ALA A 454 5.88 -22.25 -15.66
C ALA A 454 4.81 -23.28 -16.07
N GLY A 455 5.01 -24.56 -15.74
CA GLY A 455 4.03 -25.62 -15.99
C GLY A 455 2.75 -25.46 -15.19
N GLY A 456 2.86 -25.15 -13.90
CA GLY A 456 1.71 -24.89 -13.03
C GLY A 456 0.87 -23.72 -13.54
N MET A 457 1.50 -22.62 -13.93
CA MET A 457 0.81 -21.48 -14.53
C MET A 457 0.21 -21.81 -15.90
N ALA A 458 0.93 -22.57 -16.74
CA ALA A 458 0.41 -22.99 -18.05
C ALA A 458 -0.85 -23.86 -17.89
N LEU A 459 -0.87 -24.81 -16.96
CA LEU A 459 -2.04 -25.62 -16.66
C LEU A 459 -3.21 -24.76 -16.17
N LEU A 460 -2.95 -23.79 -15.30
CA LEU A 460 -3.97 -22.87 -14.81
C LEU A 460 -4.53 -21.99 -15.94
N ILE A 461 -3.68 -21.47 -16.82
CA ILE A 461 -4.07 -20.70 -18.01
C ILE A 461 -4.93 -21.54 -18.93
N LEU A 462 -4.53 -22.79 -19.19
CA LEU A 462 -5.27 -23.73 -20.02
C LEU A 462 -6.65 -24.03 -19.44
N TRP A 463 -6.71 -24.32 -18.14
CA TRP A 463 -7.97 -24.49 -17.45
C TRP A 463 -8.88 -23.26 -17.56
N MET A 464 -8.33 -22.06 -17.39
CA MET A 464 -9.08 -20.82 -17.52
C MET A 464 -9.58 -20.57 -18.95
N ALA A 465 -8.74 -20.87 -19.94
CA ALA A 465 -9.09 -20.66 -21.35
C ALA A 465 -10.18 -21.62 -21.85
N LEU A 466 -10.17 -22.88 -21.38
CA LEU A 466 -11.07 -23.93 -21.84
C LEU A 466 -12.27 -24.14 -20.90
N GLY A 467 -12.07 -24.02 -19.60
CA GLY A 467 -13.07 -24.34 -18.55
C GLY A 467 -13.84 -23.16 -18.01
N THR A 468 -13.49 -21.92 -18.42
CA THR A 468 -14.14 -20.71 -17.89
C THR A 468 -14.50 -19.70 -19.00
N PRO A 469 -15.43 -18.78 -18.78
CA PRO A 469 -15.80 -17.78 -19.77
C PRO A 469 -14.73 -16.69 -19.99
N ILE A 470 -13.58 -16.74 -19.29
CA ILE A 470 -12.58 -15.66 -19.27
C ILE A 470 -11.99 -15.40 -20.66
N TRP A 471 -11.65 -16.44 -21.44
CA TRP A 471 -11.10 -16.26 -22.79
C TRP A 471 -12.01 -15.45 -23.72
N ASN A 472 -13.31 -15.65 -23.60
CA ASN A 472 -14.33 -15.00 -24.43
C ASN A 472 -14.88 -13.71 -23.83
N LEU A 473 -14.39 -13.30 -22.68
CA LEU A 473 -14.84 -12.09 -21.99
C LEU A 473 -14.56 -10.86 -22.87
N LYS A 474 -15.63 -10.18 -23.24
CA LYS A 474 -15.62 -8.90 -23.94
C LYS A 474 -16.18 -7.85 -22.99
N ASN A 475 -15.58 -6.68 -23.03
CA ASN A 475 -16.14 -5.49 -22.40
C ASN A 475 -17.20 -4.93 -23.38
N GLU A 476 -18.47 -5.24 -23.15
CA GLU A 476 -19.56 -4.68 -23.96
C GLU A 476 -19.67 -3.17 -23.70
N PRO A 477 -20.01 -2.35 -24.71
CA PRO A 477 -20.36 -0.97 -24.48
C PRO A 477 -21.56 -0.90 -23.55
N ASP A 478 -21.55 -0.01 -22.54
CA ASP A 478 -22.78 0.41 -21.91
C ASP A 478 -23.67 0.93 -23.05
N GLU A 479 -24.82 0.30 -23.23
CA GLU A 479 -25.87 0.85 -24.08
C GLU A 479 -26.31 2.15 -23.40
N ASP A 480 -25.84 3.29 -23.99
CA ASP A 480 -26.29 4.65 -23.62
C ASP A 480 -27.76 4.87 -23.98
#